data_20734218bbb96d30a24b0c13b9140271
#
_entry.id   20734218bbb96d30a24b0c13b9140271
#
_cell.length_a   1.000
_cell.length_b   1.000
_cell.length_c   1.000
_cell.angle_alpha   90.00
_cell.angle_beta   90.00
_cell.angle_gamma   90.00
#
_symmetry.space_group_name_H-M   'P 1'
#
loop_
_entity.id
_entity.type
_entity.pdbx_description
1 polymer ?
#
loop_
_entity_poly.entity_id
_entity_poly.type
_entity_poly.pdbx_seq_one_letter_code
_entity_poly.pdbx_strand_id
1 'polypeptide(L)'
;MRDLSAITVLPILESLDLIRQKGCSVARFGDGEIELIQGNSIAYQAYNPELAQGLEAILKTPSSEEFLVCLPDVFHDLDRYNSNARLFWKNHFEKYGDFYQETCQSPFYGSTFISRPYIDLQDKSQSATYFETIRSLWADRDILIVEGETTRSGIGNDLFANARSIERIICPSKNAFSAYEEIRDSLLEVIDQQLVLLMLGPTAKLLVRDLTEAGYQAIDLGHIDSEYEWFQMKAQHKVKLSHKHTAEHNYDEDIELVNDDTYRQQIIKKVGIEVVDELKDKVSDKDGMAPLVSIIVPVYNVRNYLKRCLDSLVQQTYSTIEILLVNDGSTDGSAAICQEYAEQDARFRLFHQDNQGVSAARNLALDQVKGDYITFVDSDDFVDGRYIEELVADALREKVDIAATNFTSFNEERQSFLFYHHAENEFEKRYSVQDWINLEGDMKNNMHLTFTFSHLKLFKRHLFEGIRYPVGRLREDDATIYKLYLRANAIYFRNQGPYFYSQRAEGLSRTGMLDDIEGMIRNAEERLAILTALGYDTGAQVTSYIARLKKCQADALQAGQINLYERLSLKLDLIDQHSCL
;
A
#
# COMPACT_ATOMS: atom_id res chain seq x y z
N MET A 1 -34.99 -11.45 15.38
CA MET A 1 -33.92 -12.17 14.67
C MET A 1 -34.59 -13.06 13.66
N ARG A 2 -34.17 -13.01 12.40
CA ARG A 2 -34.64 -13.93 11.35
C ARG A 2 -34.25 -15.34 11.72
N ASP A 3 -35.11 -16.32 11.37
CA ASP A 3 -34.81 -17.71 11.66
C ASP A 3 -33.88 -18.28 10.57
N LEU A 4 -32.58 -18.32 10.87
CA LEU A 4 -31.53 -18.95 10.05
C LEU A 4 -31.25 -20.40 10.49
N SER A 5 -32.06 -20.98 11.39
CA SER A 5 -31.86 -22.29 11.96
C SER A 5 -31.94 -23.45 10.94
N ALA A 6 -32.47 -23.18 9.74
CA ALA A 6 -32.49 -24.16 8.66
C ALA A 6 -31.14 -24.40 8.00
N ILE A 7 -30.16 -23.48 8.18
CA ILE A 7 -28.82 -23.64 7.63
C ILE A 7 -28.02 -24.54 8.56
N THR A 8 -27.75 -25.77 8.13
CA THR A 8 -26.98 -26.75 8.91
C THR A 8 -25.50 -26.64 8.62
N VAL A 9 -24.69 -26.30 9.63
CA VAL A 9 -23.22 -26.27 9.55
C VAL A 9 -22.66 -27.32 10.50
N LEU A 10 -21.80 -28.21 9.98
CA LEU A 10 -21.12 -29.22 10.76
C LEU A 10 -20.15 -28.59 11.77
N PRO A 11 -20.00 -29.15 12.99
CA PRO A 11 -18.96 -28.75 13.92
C PRO A 11 -17.55 -28.86 13.32
N ILE A 12 -16.58 -28.15 13.91
CA ILE A 12 -15.18 -28.12 13.43
C ILE A 12 -14.62 -29.55 13.27
N LEU A 13 -14.73 -30.41 14.30
CA LEU A 13 -14.19 -31.77 14.25
C LEU A 13 -14.87 -32.64 13.20
N GLU A 14 -16.19 -32.56 13.07
CA GLU A 14 -16.93 -33.32 12.06
C GLU A 14 -16.56 -32.88 10.65
N SER A 15 -16.35 -31.57 10.43
CA SER A 15 -15.86 -31.03 9.16
C SER A 15 -14.44 -31.55 8.86
N LEU A 16 -13.53 -31.55 9.82
CA LEU A 16 -12.18 -32.04 9.66
C LEU A 16 -12.13 -33.56 9.42
N ASP A 17 -12.97 -34.32 10.13
CA ASP A 17 -13.07 -35.76 9.93
C ASP A 17 -13.61 -36.11 8.54
N LEU A 18 -14.59 -35.36 8.03
CA LEU A 18 -15.08 -35.52 6.66
C LEU A 18 -13.97 -35.27 5.63
N ILE A 19 -13.23 -34.17 5.79
CA ILE A 19 -12.10 -33.83 4.90
C ILE A 19 -11.05 -34.95 4.92
N ARG A 20 -10.69 -35.43 6.11
CA ARG A 20 -9.67 -36.48 6.29
C ARG A 20 -10.11 -37.81 5.69
N GLN A 21 -11.36 -38.21 5.89
CA GLN A 21 -11.87 -39.54 5.47
C GLN A 21 -12.18 -39.61 3.98
N LYS A 22 -12.68 -38.50 3.40
CA LYS A 22 -13.15 -38.47 2.02
C LYS A 22 -12.12 -37.85 1.04
N GLY A 23 -11.16 -37.09 1.56
CA GLY A 23 -10.23 -36.35 0.72
C GLY A 23 -10.90 -35.22 -0.05
N CYS A 24 -12.00 -34.66 0.46
CA CYS A 24 -12.74 -33.59 -0.24
C CYS A 24 -11.96 -32.28 -0.28
N SER A 25 -12.15 -31.52 -1.33
CA SER A 25 -11.71 -30.13 -1.44
C SER A 25 -12.58 -29.20 -0.63
N VAL A 26 -12.05 -28.03 -0.21
CA VAL A 26 -12.71 -27.14 0.75
C VAL A 26 -12.69 -25.70 0.29
N ALA A 27 -13.86 -25.10 0.09
CA ALA A 27 -14.05 -23.66 -0.15
C ALA A 27 -14.71 -23.00 1.06
N ARG A 28 -14.03 -22.05 1.72
CA ARG A 28 -14.52 -21.42 2.96
C ARG A 28 -15.05 -20.02 2.70
N PHE A 29 -16.25 -19.75 3.19
CA PHE A 29 -16.88 -18.44 3.13
C PHE A 29 -16.89 -17.78 4.51
N GLY A 30 -16.46 -16.54 4.58
CA GLY A 30 -16.57 -15.65 5.72
C GLY A 30 -17.40 -14.42 5.36
N ASP A 31 -17.29 -13.39 6.18
CA ASP A 31 -17.94 -12.10 5.97
C ASP A 31 -17.43 -11.38 4.72
N GLY A 32 -16.13 -11.46 4.45
CA GLY A 32 -15.48 -10.79 3.30
C GLY A 32 -16.02 -11.27 1.95
N GLU A 33 -16.25 -12.58 1.79
CA GLU A 33 -16.82 -13.13 0.57
C GLU A 33 -18.26 -12.65 0.37
N ILE A 34 -19.03 -12.51 1.44
CA ILE A 34 -20.40 -11.98 1.36
C ILE A 34 -20.40 -10.49 0.99
N GLU A 35 -19.50 -9.69 1.55
CA GLU A 35 -19.34 -8.29 1.15
C GLU A 35 -19.04 -8.17 -0.35
N LEU A 36 -18.12 -8.98 -0.89
CA LEU A 36 -17.81 -9.00 -2.33
C LEU A 36 -19.02 -9.41 -3.19
N ILE A 37 -19.75 -10.45 -2.81
CA ILE A 37 -20.98 -10.88 -3.53
C ILE A 37 -22.00 -9.74 -3.55
N GLN A 38 -22.08 -8.95 -2.48
CA GLN A 38 -23.00 -7.82 -2.35
C GLN A 38 -22.48 -6.50 -2.97
N GLY A 39 -21.37 -6.55 -3.73
CA GLY A 39 -20.84 -5.41 -4.49
C GLY A 39 -19.87 -4.51 -3.72
N ASN A 40 -19.41 -4.92 -2.53
CA ASN A 40 -18.49 -4.13 -1.72
C ASN A 40 -17.07 -4.67 -1.83
N SER A 41 -16.06 -3.77 -1.85
CA SER A 41 -14.66 -4.14 -1.73
C SER A 41 -14.29 -4.48 -0.29
N ILE A 42 -13.29 -5.33 -0.10
CA ILE A 42 -12.66 -5.59 1.20
C ILE A 42 -11.20 -5.12 1.20
N ALA A 43 -10.57 -5.06 2.36
CA ALA A 43 -9.25 -4.43 2.53
C ALA A 43 -8.14 -4.97 1.61
N TYR A 44 -8.21 -6.25 1.23
CA TYR A 44 -7.17 -6.92 0.42
C TYR A 44 -7.69 -7.44 -0.93
N GLN A 45 -8.98 -7.19 -1.26
CA GLN A 45 -9.56 -7.55 -2.56
C GLN A 45 -10.60 -6.50 -2.98
N ALA A 46 -10.32 -5.79 -4.07
CA ALA A 46 -11.30 -4.90 -4.70
C ALA A 46 -12.48 -5.71 -5.25
N TYR A 47 -13.67 -5.08 -5.25
CA TYR A 47 -14.84 -5.67 -5.90
C TYR A 47 -14.54 -5.92 -7.39
N ASN A 48 -14.89 -7.13 -7.82
CA ASN A 48 -14.85 -7.51 -9.22
C ASN A 48 -16.12 -8.32 -9.53
N PRO A 49 -16.88 -7.98 -10.59
CA PRO A 49 -18.14 -8.65 -10.91
C PRO A 49 -18.00 -10.15 -11.21
N GLU A 50 -16.91 -10.56 -11.87
CA GLU A 50 -16.65 -11.97 -12.21
C GLU A 50 -16.32 -12.78 -10.95
N LEU A 51 -15.47 -12.21 -10.07
CA LEU A 51 -15.19 -12.81 -8.77
C LEU A 51 -16.47 -12.97 -7.95
N ALA A 52 -17.27 -11.90 -7.83
CA ALA A 52 -18.51 -11.91 -7.06
C ALA A 52 -19.51 -12.98 -7.58
N GLN A 53 -19.67 -13.06 -8.90
CA GLN A 53 -20.53 -14.06 -9.54
C GLN A 53 -19.99 -15.48 -9.32
N GLY A 54 -18.67 -15.68 -9.43
CA GLY A 54 -18.03 -16.97 -9.16
C GLY A 54 -18.19 -17.42 -7.71
N LEU A 55 -18.00 -16.51 -6.75
CA LEU A 55 -18.23 -16.76 -5.33
C LEU A 55 -19.68 -17.15 -5.04
N GLU A 56 -20.65 -16.41 -5.59
CA GLU A 56 -22.06 -16.70 -5.41
C GLU A 56 -22.44 -18.07 -5.99
N ALA A 57 -21.91 -18.41 -7.16
CA ALA A 57 -22.12 -19.73 -7.78
C ALA A 57 -21.59 -20.87 -6.90
N ILE A 58 -20.39 -20.73 -6.31
CA ILE A 58 -19.81 -21.72 -5.39
C ILE A 58 -20.67 -21.83 -4.12
N LEU A 59 -21.12 -20.71 -3.54
CA LEU A 59 -21.95 -20.70 -2.34
C LEU A 59 -23.27 -21.45 -2.54
N LYS A 60 -23.83 -21.42 -3.76
CA LYS A 60 -25.03 -22.15 -4.16
C LYS A 60 -24.79 -23.62 -4.45
N THR A 61 -23.54 -24.05 -4.60
CA THR A 61 -23.20 -25.44 -4.89
C THR A 61 -23.45 -26.30 -3.64
N PRO A 62 -24.21 -27.40 -3.73
CA PRO A 62 -24.40 -28.30 -2.61
C PRO A 62 -23.09 -28.94 -2.18
N SER A 63 -22.83 -28.98 -0.86
CA SER A 63 -21.71 -29.75 -0.31
C SER A 63 -21.83 -31.24 -0.61
N SER A 64 -20.72 -31.89 -0.94
CA SER A 64 -20.61 -33.30 -1.27
C SER A 64 -19.39 -33.95 -0.61
N GLU A 65 -19.17 -35.23 -0.88
CA GLU A 65 -17.95 -35.93 -0.44
C GLU A 65 -16.68 -35.53 -1.23
N GLU A 66 -16.83 -34.82 -2.35
CA GLU A 66 -15.71 -34.36 -3.19
C GLU A 66 -15.43 -32.87 -2.97
N PHE A 67 -16.47 -32.08 -2.70
CA PHE A 67 -16.38 -30.63 -2.59
C PHE A 67 -17.22 -30.12 -1.41
N LEU A 68 -16.54 -29.58 -0.38
CA LEU A 68 -17.17 -29.08 0.84
C LEU A 68 -17.18 -27.55 0.83
N VAL A 69 -18.37 -26.97 0.76
CA VAL A 69 -18.59 -25.56 1.01
C VAL A 69 -18.68 -25.35 2.52
N CYS A 70 -17.89 -24.44 3.06
CA CYS A 70 -17.88 -24.13 4.50
C CYS A 70 -18.47 -22.75 4.77
N LEU A 71 -19.28 -22.67 5.82
CA LEU A 71 -19.86 -21.45 6.38
C LEU A 71 -19.44 -21.28 7.85
N PRO A 72 -19.51 -20.06 8.40
CA PRO A 72 -19.34 -19.86 9.83
C PRO A 72 -20.41 -20.65 10.61
N ASP A 73 -20.00 -21.42 11.62
CA ASP A 73 -20.92 -22.24 12.44
C ASP A 73 -21.61 -21.42 13.56
N VAL A 74 -22.12 -20.25 13.18
CA VAL A 74 -22.68 -19.22 14.06
C VAL A 74 -24.20 -19.07 13.97
N PHE A 75 -24.87 -19.91 13.14
CA PHE A 75 -26.31 -19.80 12.87
C PHE A 75 -27.17 -20.31 14.03
N HIS A 76 -26.67 -21.27 14.81
CA HIS A 76 -27.41 -21.93 15.89
C HIS A 76 -26.95 -21.52 17.29
N ASP A 77 -25.64 -21.36 17.50
CA ASP A 77 -25.05 -21.12 18.82
C ASP A 77 -23.92 -20.09 18.76
N LEU A 78 -24.22 -18.86 19.15
CA LEU A 78 -23.26 -17.78 19.27
C LEU A 78 -22.52 -17.77 20.63
N ASP A 79 -23.00 -18.53 21.63
CA ASP A 79 -22.41 -18.50 22.99
C ASP A 79 -21.04 -19.18 23.05
N ARG A 80 -20.68 -19.95 22.05
CA ARG A 80 -19.35 -20.54 21.86
C ARG A 80 -18.25 -19.49 21.60
N TYR A 81 -18.64 -18.29 21.16
CA TYR A 81 -17.74 -17.24 20.72
C TYR A 81 -17.61 -16.13 21.77
N ASN A 82 -16.47 -15.44 21.76
CA ASN A 82 -16.25 -14.30 22.63
C ASN A 82 -17.22 -13.13 22.31
N SER A 83 -17.30 -12.16 23.23
CA SER A 83 -18.28 -11.07 23.11
C SER A 83 -18.15 -10.25 21.82
N ASN A 84 -16.93 -10.05 21.33
CA ASN A 84 -16.67 -9.27 20.10
C ASN A 84 -17.15 -10.03 18.86
N ALA A 85 -16.83 -11.32 18.75
CA ALA A 85 -17.29 -12.15 17.64
C ALA A 85 -18.83 -12.28 17.64
N ARG A 86 -19.45 -12.43 18.83
CA ARG A 86 -20.93 -12.46 18.95
C ARG A 86 -21.59 -11.18 18.45
N LEU A 87 -21.06 -10.02 18.84
CA LEU A 87 -21.59 -8.72 18.39
C LEU A 87 -21.42 -8.56 16.88
N PHE A 88 -20.25 -8.91 16.37
CA PHE A 88 -19.95 -8.86 14.94
C PHE A 88 -20.96 -9.68 14.13
N TRP A 89 -21.15 -10.96 14.46
CA TRP A 89 -22.05 -11.84 13.72
C TRP A 89 -23.52 -11.45 13.84
N LYS A 90 -23.96 -10.88 14.97
CA LYS A 90 -25.30 -10.31 15.10
C LYS A 90 -25.53 -9.19 14.09
N ASN A 91 -24.60 -8.23 14.02
CA ASN A 91 -24.70 -7.11 13.09
C ASN A 91 -24.64 -7.58 11.63
N HIS A 92 -23.78 -8.57 11.35
CA HIS A 92 -23.66 -9.15 10.02
C HIS A 92 -24.96 -9.82 9.56
N PHE A 93 -25.64 -10.56 10.43
CA PHE A 93 -26.92 -11.19 10.11
C PHE A 93 -28.08 -10.20 10.04
N GLU A 94 -28.02 -9.08 10.75
CA GLU A 94 -28.99 -7.99 10.57
C GLU A 94 -28.91 -7.42 9.15
N LYS A 95 -27.72 -7.34 8.58
CA LYS A 95 -27.47 -6.81 7.23
C LYS A 95 -27.75 -7.85 6.14
N TYR A 96 -27.28 -9.08 6.29
CA TYR A 96 -27.23 -10.09 5.23
C TYR A 96 -28.06 -11.36 5.47
N GLY A 97 -28.89 -11.40 6.52
CA GLY A 97 -29.65 -12.60 6.87
C GLY A 97 -30.57 -13.10 5.75
N ASP A 98 -31.24 -12.19 5.00
CA ASP A 98 -32.11 -12.57 3.85
C ASP A 98 -31.28 -13.24 2.75
N PHE A 99 -30.10 -12.70 2.44
CA PHE A 99 -29.20 -13.26 1.45
C PHE A 99 -28.79 -14.70 1.81
N TYR A 100 -28.39 -14.96 3.07
CA TYR A 100 -28.07 -16.31 3.51
C TYR A 100 -29.28 -17.26 3.38
N GLN A 101 -30.46 -16.82 3.79
CA GLN A 101 -31.66 -17.63 3.73
C GLN A 101 -32.07 -18.01 2.30
N GLU A 102 -31.87 -17.08 1.35
CA GLU A 102 -32.19 -17.29 -0.07
C GLU A 102 -31.12 -18.12 -0.80
N THR A 103 -29.86 -17.96 -0.41
CA THR A 103 -28.72 -18.50 -1.17
C THR A 103 -28.22 -19.83 -0.64
N CYS A 104 -28.24 -20.03 0.69
CA CYS A 104 -27.67 -21.22 1.32
C CYS A 104 -28.69 -22.36 1.42
N GLN A 105 -28.80 -23.18 0.38
CA GLN A 105 -29.77 -24.26 0.24
C GLN A 105 -29.16 -25.67 0.28
N SER A 106 -27.84 -25.81 0.59
CA SER A 106 -27.23 -27.13 0.73
C SER A 106 -27.78 -27.88 1.94
N PRO A 107 -27.93 -29.21 1.89
CA PRO A 107 -28.33 -30.02 3.04
C PRO A 107 -27.44 -29.85 4.27
N PHE A 108 -26.17 -29.58 4.05
CA PHE A 108 -25.20 -29.24 5.09
C PHE A 108 -24.04 -28.42 4.52
N TYR A 109 -23.29 -27.76 5.41
CA TYR A 109 -22.05 -27.05 5.13
C TYR A 109 -20.99 -27.51 6.13
N GLY A 110 -19.70 -27.41 5.76
CA GLY A 110 -18.62 -27.52 6.73
C GLY A 110 -18.45 -26.22 7.54
N SER A 111 -17.67 -26.28 8.61
CA SER A 111 -17.34 -25.09 9.39
C SER A 111 -16.17 -24.31 8.78
N THR A 112 -16.36 -23.01 8.51
CA THR A 112 -15.27 -22.08 8.14
C THR A 112 -14.22 -21.99 9.25
N PHE A 113 -14.58 -22.24 10.52
CA PHE A 113 -13.68 -22.18 11.67
C PHE A 113 -12.69 -23.34 11.75
N ILE A 114 -12.66 -24.28 10.79
CA ILE A 114 -11.55 -25.23 10.65
C ILE A 114 -10.19 -24.53 10.53
N SER A 115 -10.13 -23.28 10.08
CA SER A 115 -8.90 -22.48 10.00
C SER A 115 -8.85 -21.31 11.00
N ARG A 116 -9.88 -21.15 11.84
CA ARG A 116 -9.93 -20.17 12.94
C ARG A 116 -10.32 -20.82 14.26
N PRO A 117 -9.61 -21.88 14.72
CA PRO A 117 -10.08 -22.73 15.82
C PRO A 117 -9.62 -22.22 17.19
N TYR A 118 -9.26 -20.95 17.37
CA TYR A 118 -8.68 -20.45 18.61
C TYR A 118 -9.18 -19.07 19.04
N ILE A 119 -8.84 -18.00 18.31
CA ILE A 119 -8.89 -16.63 18.86
C ILE A 119 -10.31 -16.15 19.16
N ASP A 120 -11.27 -16.51 18.32
CA ASP A 120 -12.66 -16.07 18.44
C ASP A 120 -13.51 -16.95 19.39
N LEU A 121 -12.96 -18.11 19.81
CA LEU A 121 -13.65 -19.02 20.74
C LEU A 121 -13.63 -18.49 22.17
N GLN A 122 -14.76 -18.65 22.90
CA GLN A 122 -14.87 -18.36 24.33
C GLN A 122 -14.14 -19.43 25.15
N ASP A 123 -14.40 -20.71 24.87
CA ASP A 123 -13.67 -21.84 25.45
C ASP A 123 -12.61 -22.36 24.48
N LYS A 124 -11.34 -22.25 24.87
CA LYS A 124 -10.18 -22.63 24.07
C LYS A 124 -9.65 -24.03 24.42
N SER A 125 -10.32 -24.76 25.28
CA SER A 125 -9.85 -26.09 25.79
C SER A 125 -9.67 -27.13 24.69
N GLN A 126 -10.47 -27.06 23.60
CA GLN A 126 -10.40 -27.97 22.46
C GLN A 126 -9.43 -27.53 21.35
N SER A 127 -8.86 -26.32 21.42
CA SER A 127 -8.06 -25.78 20.32
C SER A 127 -6.81 -26.63 20.01
N ALA A 128 -6.20 -27.24 21.01
CA ALA A 128 -5.09 -28.17 20.78
C ALA A 128 -5.51 -29.38 19.93
N THR A 129 -6.65 -29.98 20.24
CA THR A 129 -7.23 -31.09 19.47
C THR A 129 -7.58 -30.65 18.04
N TYR A 130 -8.13 -29.44 17.88
CA TYR A 130 -8.41 -28.90 16.55
C TYR A 130 -7.13 -28.78 15.72
N PHE A 131 -6.07 -28.17 16.24
CA PHE A 131 -4.81 -28.04 15.52
C PHE A 131 -4.13 -29.39 15.24
N GLU A 132 -4.18 -30.33 16.17
CA GLU A 132 -3.69 -31.68 15.92
C GLU A 132 -4.44 -32.35 14.76
N THR A 133 -5.76 -32.26 14.75
CA THR A 133 -6.58 -32.83 13.68
C THR A 133 -6.33 -32.11 12.35
N ILE A 134 -6.20 -30.77 12.34
CA ILE A 134 -5.87 -29.98 11.15
C ILE A 134 -4.51 -30.43 10.60
N ARG A 135 -3.47 -30.52 11.42
CA ARG A 135 -2.13 -30.97 11.00
C ARG A 135 -2.13 -32.40 10.44
N SER A 136 -3.06 -33.25 10.90
CA SER A 136 -3.19 -34.61 10.37
C SER A 136 -3.64 -34.66 8.90
N LEU A 137 -4.18 -33.57 8.34
CA LEU A 137 -4.62 -33.51 6.94
C LEU A 137 -3.44 -33.58 5.96
N TRP A 138 -2.26 -33.12 6.37
CA TRP A 138 -1.04 -33.12 5.54
C TRP A 138 0.11 -33.94 6.13
N ALA A 139 -0.14 -34.69 7.22
CA ALA A 139 0.88 -35.55 7.79
C ALA A 139 1.38 -36.58 6.76
N ASP A 140 2.70 -36.67 6.59
CA ASP A 140 3.39 -37.57 5.64
C ASP A 140 2.96 -37.40 4.16
N ARG A 141 2.37 -36.23 3.81
CA ARG A 141 1.99 -35.91 2.43
C ARG A 141 2.93 -34.85 1.84
N ASP A 142 3.07 -34.87 0.52
CA ASP A 142 3.63 -33.77 -0.23
C ASP A 142 2.57 -32.67 -0.34
N ILE A 143 2.94 -31.43 -0.04
CA ILE A 143 2.03 -30.29 -0.07
C ILE A 143 2.54 -29.19 -0.99
N LEU A 144 1.61 -28.55 -1.68
CA LEU A 144 1.84 -27.35 -2.47
C LEU A 144 1.09 -26.19 -1.80
N ILE A 145 1.82 -25.24 -1.22
CA ILE A 145 1.26 -24.04 -0.58
C ILE A 145 1.18 -22.93 -1.62
N VAL A 146 0.00 -22.33 -1.77
CA VAL A 146 -0.26 -21.20 -2.66
C VAL A 146 -0.68 -20.00 -1.82
N GLU A 147 0.17 -19.02 -1.72
CA GLU A 147 0.01 -17.93 -0.74
C GLU A 147 0.47 -16.57 -1.27
N GLY A 148 0.00 -15.49 -0.65
CA GLY A 148 0.47 -14.14 -0.94
C GLY A 148 1.91 -13.91 -0.45
N GLU A 149 2.64 -12.98 -1.07
CA GLU A 149 4.06 -12.67 -0.78
C GLU A 149 4.34 -12.42 0.71
N THR A 150 3.39 -11.83 1.41
CA THR A 150 3.52 -11.44 2.81
C THR A 150 2.91 -12.46 3.77
N THR A 151 2.17 -13.45 3.26
CA THR A 151 1.50 -14.47 4.09
C THR A 151 2.52 -15.35 4.83
N ARG A 152 3.54 -15.86 4.13
CA ARG A 152 4.70 -16.56 4.67
C ARG A 152 4.35 -17.65 5.70
N SER A 153 3.38 -18.47 5.39
CA SER A 153 2.82 -19.48 6.30
C SER A 153 3.86 -20.49 6.76
N GLY A 154 3.88 -20.79 8.05
CA GLY A 154 4.81 -21.74 8.68
C GLY A 154 6.19 -21.17 9.01
N ILE A 155 6.51 -19.91 8.63
CA ILE A 155 7.75 -19.29 9.09
C ILE A 155 7.66 -19.00 10.59
N GLY A 156 8.68 -19.44 11.32
CA GLY A 156 8.79 -19.22 12.76
C GLY A 156 7.92 -20.18 13.61
N ASN A 157 7.21 -21.14 13.00
CA ASN A 157 6.42 -22.13 13.71
C ASN A 157 6.49 -23.53 13.05
N ASP A 158 5.86 -24.52 13.66
CA ASP A 158 5.91 -25.92 13.22
C ASP A 158 4.61 -26.42 12.57
N LEU A 159 3.72 -25.51 12.11
CA LEU A 159 2.41 -25.84 11.54
C LEU A 159 2.48 -26.93 10.46
N PHE A 160 3.44 -26.83 9.56
CA PHE A 160 3.63 -27.74 8.43
C PHE A 160 4.80 -28.74 8.62
N ALA A 161 5.41 -28.79 9.80
CA ALA A 161 6.63 -29.59 10.03
C ALA A 161 6.43 -31.11 9.87
N ASN A 162 5.18 -31.61 9.88
CA ASN A 162 4.83 -33.00 9.69
C ASN A 162 4.48 -33.37 8.24
N ALA A 163 4.56 -32.42 7.29
CA ALA A 163 4.48 -32.72 5.86
C ALA A 163 5.76 -33.44 5.37
N ARG A 164 5.63 -34.30 4.37
CA ARG A 164 6.76 -35.01 3.78
C ARG A 164 7.65 -34.06 2.96
N SER A 165 7.05 -33.23 2.15
CA SER A 165 7.71 -32.16 1.41
C SER A 165 6.80 -30.93 1.31
N ILE A 166 7.42 -29.77 1.12
CA ILE A 166 6.72 -28.49 0.96
C ILE A 166 7.26 -27.80 -0.27
N GLU A 167 6.38 -27.51 -1.22
CA GLU A 167 6.62 -26.61 -2.35
C GLU A 167 5.70 -25.41 -2.24
N ARG A 168 6.10 -24.26 -2.84
CA ARG A 168 5.34 -23.01 -2.74
C ARG A 168 5.21 -22.32 -4.08
N ILE A 169 3.99 -21.80 -4.33
CA ILE A 169 3.74 -20.79 -5.36
C ILE A 169 3.37 -19.50 -4.64
N ILE A 170 4.12 -18.44 -4.94
CA ILE A 170 3.89 -17.12 -4.34
C ILE A 170 3.11 -16.24 -5.32
N CYS A 171 2.05 -15.62 -4.81
CA CYS A 171 1.05 -14.85 -5.55
C CYS A 171 0.88 -13.44 -4.94
N PRO A 172 0.17 -12.50 -5.60
CA PRO A 172 -0.10 -11.19 -5.02
C PRO A 172 -0.84 -11.30 -3.68
N SER A 173 -0.38 -10.58 -2.65
CA SER A 173 -1.03 -10.50 -1.34
C SER A 173 -2.34 -9.70 -1.38
N LYS A 174 -2.45 -8.74 -2.33
CA LYS A 174 -3.65 -7.94 -2.56
C LYS A 174 -4.16 -8.15 -3.98
N ASN A 175 -5.47 -8.14 -4.15
CA ASN A 175 -6.13 -8.30 -5.45
C ASN A 175 -5.67 -9.56 -6.24
N ALA A 176 -5.43 -10.67 -5.55
CA ALA A 176 -4.97 -11.90 -6.17
C ALA A 176 -5.83 -12.37 -7.37
N PHE A 177 -7.12 -11.95 -7.40
CA PHE A 177 -8.00 -12.25 -8.52
C PHE A 177 -7.56 -11.60 -9.84
N SER A 178 -6.79 -10.51 -9.82
CA SER A 178 -6.25 -9.92 -11.06
C SER A 178 -5.31 -10.85 -11.83
N ALA A 179 -4.69 -11.81 -11.13
CA ALA A 179 -3.81 -12.82 -11.70
C ALA A 179 -4.44 -14.24 -11.71
N TYR A 180 -5.76 -14.34 -11.54
CA TYR A 180 -6.47 -15.60 -11.35
C TYR A 180 -6.18 -16.65 -12.43
N GLU A 181 -6.30 -16.27 -13.71
CA GLU A 181 -6.05 -17.16 -14.86
C GLU A 181 -4.60 -17.68 -14.86
N GLU A 182 -3.64 -16.78 -14.63
CA GLU A 182 -2.22 -17.12 -14.59
C GLU A 182 -1.89 -18.03 -13.39
N ILE A 183 -2.50 -17.80 -12.23
CA ILE A 183 -2.33 -18.65 -11.04
C ILE A 183 -2.93 -20.03 -11.31
N ARG A 184 -4.14 -20.12 -11.84
CA ARG A 184 -4.81 -21.38 -12.19
C ARG A 184 -3.97 -22.20 -13.18
N ASP A 185 -3.56 -21.59 -14.28
CA ASP A 185 -2.80 -22.27 -15.32
C ASP A 185 -1.43 -22.74 -14.83
N SER A 186 -0.77 -21.92 -14.02
CA SER A 186 0.48 -22.28 -13.36
C SER A 186 0.33 -23.44 -12.37
N LEU A 187 -0.78 -23.49 -11.64
CA LEU A 187 -1.09 -24.60 -10.74
C LEU A 187 -1.26 -25.90 -11.55
N LEU A 188 -2.10 -25.88 -12.57
CA LEU A 188 -2.36 -27.06 -13.43
C LEU A 188 -1.10 -27.57 -14.16
N GLU A 189 -0.11 -26.69 -14.38
CA GLU A 189 1.19 -27.07 -14.97
C GLU A 189 2.08 -27.84 -14.00
N VAL A 190 2.08 -27.49 -12.70
CA VAL A 190 3.07 -27.99 -11.73
C VAL A 190 2.53 -29.04 -10.77
N ILE A 191 1.19 -29.14 -10.58
CA ILE A 191 0.59 -30.11 -9.66
C ILE A 191 0.73 -31.52 -10.24
N ASP A 192 1.25 -32.43 -9.42
CA ASP A 192 1.25 -33.87 -9.68
C ASP A 192 0.27 -34.58 -8.71
N GLN A 193 0.71 -34.90 -7.51
CA GLN A 193 -0.12 -35.61 -6.50
C GLN A 193 -0.14 -34.88 -5.13
N GLN A 194 0.35 -33.65 -5.10
CA GLN A 194 0.40 -32.88 -3.85
C GLN A 194 -1.01 -32.50 -3.37
N LEU A 195 -1.17 -32.40 -2.06
CA LEU A 195 -2.30 -31.68 -1.47
C LEU A 195 -2.07 -30.18 -1.65
N VAL A 196 -3.01 -29.48 -2.28
CA VAL A 196 -2.92 -28.03 -2.48
C VAL A 196 -3.55 -27.29 -1.30
N LEU A 197 -2.76 -26.41 -0.66
CA LEU A 197 -3.19 -25.56 0.45
C LEU A 197 -3.20 -24.11 -0.01
N LEU A 198 -4.37 -23.47 0.00
CA LEU A 198 -4.59 -22.13 -0.55
C LEU A 198 -4.79 -21.08 0.56
N MET A 199 -4.00 -20.00 0.51
CA MET A 199 -4.08 -18.84 1.40
C MET A 199 -4.08 -17.54 0.58
N LEU A 200 -5.12 -17.39 -0.30
CA LEU A 200 -5.28 -16.29 -1.26
C LEU A 200 -6.64 -15.57 -1.13
N GLY A 201 -7.14 -15.48 0.10
CA GLY A 201 -8.41 -14.81 0.35
C GLY A 201 -9.56 -15.30 -0.55
N PRO A 202 -10.40 -14.40 -1.10
CA PRO A 202 -11.57 -14.79 -1.91
C PRO A 202 -11.22 -15.56 -3.19
N THR A 203 -10.08 -15.30 -3.80
CA THR A 203 -9.60 -15.99 -5.02
C THR A 203 -9.42 -17.49 -4.81
N ALA A 204 -9.03 -17.90 -3.59
CA ALA A 204 -8.84 -19.31 -3.24
C ALA A 204 -10.07 -20.18 -3.54
N LYS A 205 -11.29 -19.66 -3.36
CA LYS A 205 -12.53 -20.42 -3.54
C LYS A 205 -12.74 -20.85 -4.99
N LEU A 206 -12.43 -19.97 -5.94
CA LEU A 206 -12.51 -20.27 -7.37
C LEU A 206 -11.42 -21.28 -7.76
N LEU A 207 -10.20 -21.09 -7.25
CA LEU A 207 -9.10 -22.04 -7.48
C LEU A 207 -9.41 -23.43 -6.92
N VAL A 208 -10.02 -23.51 -5.71
CA VAL A 208 -10.48 -24.80 -5.14
C VAL A 208 -11.47 -25.49 -6.08
N ARG A 209 -12.47 -24.76 -6.59
CA ARG A 209 -13.43 -25.31 -7.54
C ARG A 209 -12.72 -25.88 -8.79
N ASP A 210 -11.90 -25.06 -9.44
CA ASP A 210 -11.26 -25.43 -10.70
C ASP A 210 -10.31 -26.61 -10.52
N LEU A 211 -9.56 -26.66 -9.41
CA LEU A 211 -8.67 -27.78 -9.08
C LEU A 211 -9.46 -29.05 -8.78
N THR A 212 -10.62 -28.94 -8.11
CA THR A 212 -11.48 -30.09 -7.85
C THR A 212 -12.05 -30.66 -9.15
N GLU A 213 -12.50 -29.80 -10.06
CA GLU A 213 -12.98 -30.19 -11.40
C GLU A 213 -11.86 -30.86 -12.23
N ALA A 214 -10.60 -30.47 -12.00
CA ALA A 214 -9.44 -31.10 -12.61
C ALA A 214 -8.98 -32.40 -11.90
N GLY A 215 -9.65 -32.79 -10.81
CA GLY A 215 -9.36 -34.04 -10.08
C GLY A 215 -8.33 -33.91 -8.96
N TYR A 216 -7.97 -32.70 -8.55
CA TYR A 216 -7.00 -32.44 -7.46
C TYR A 216 -7.69 -32.06 -6.16
N GLN A 217 -7.13 -32.49 -5.02
CA GLN A 217 -7.59 -32.06 -3.71
C GLN A 217 -6.99 -30.70 -3.36
N ALA A 218 -7.84 -29.71 -3.09
CA ALA A 218 -7.43 -28.38 -2.69
C ALA A 218 -8.20 -27.90 -1.44
N ILE A 219 -7.49 -27.32 -0.47
CA ILE A 219 -8.08 -26.83 0.78
C ILE A 219 -7.76 -25.36 0.94
N ASP A 220 -8.79 -24.51 0.97
CA ASP A 220 -8.67 -23.12 1.41
C ASP A 220 -8.48 -23.07 2.93
N LEU A 221 -7.34 -22.58 3.37
CA LEU A 221 -6.96 -22.46 4.79
C LEU A 221 -6.94 -21.00 5.28
N GLY A 222 -7.03 -20.01 4.38
CA GLY A 222 -7.04 -18.58 4.74
C GLY A 222 -5.95 -18.21 5.74
N HIS A 223 -6.33 -17.76 6.93
CA HIS A 223 -5.42 -17.23 7.95
C HIS A 223 -5.00 -18.26 9.02
N ILE A 224 -4.94 -19.53 8.70
CA ILE A 224 -4.60 -20.61 9.65
C ILE A 224 -3.28 -20.37 10.40
N ASP A 225 -2.29 -19.79 9.72
CA ASP A 225 -0.98 -19.53 10.28
C ASP A 225 -1.01 -18.49 11.41
N SER A 226 -1.74 -17.37 11.24
CA SER A 226 -1.95 -16.38 12.30
C SER A 226 -2.69 -16.99 13.52
N GLU A 227 -3.68 -17.83 13.28
CA GLU A 227 -4.40 -18.55 14.33
C GLU A 227 -3.49 -19.51 15.10
N TYR A 228 -2.59 -20.18 14.39
CA TYR A 228 -1.62 -21.09 15.01
C TYR A 228 -0.59 -20.34 15.86
N GLU A 229 -0.08 -19.21 15.38
CA GLU A 229 0.80 -18.33 16.16
C GLU A 229 0.10 -17.83 17.44
N TRP A 230 -1.13 -17.33 17.35
CA TRP A 230 -1.90 -16.90 18.51
C TRP A 230 -2.16 -18.05 19.51
N PHE A 231 -2.39 -19.25 19.02
CA PHE A 231 -2.51 -20.45 19.86
C PHE A 231 -1.20 -20.76 20.59
N GLN A 232 -0.06 -20.75 19.89
CA GLN A 232 1.26 -20.96 20.47
C GLN A 232 1.59 -19.91 21.55
N MET A 233 1.28 -18.66 21.28
CA MET A 233 1.45 -17.52 22.21
C MET A 233 0.46 -17.56 23.39
N LYS A 234 -0.58 -18.41 23.35
CA LYS A 234 -1.72 -18.38 24.27
C LYS A 234 -2.39 -17.02 24.33
N ALA A 235 -2.49 -16.35 23.20
CA ALA A 235 -3.04 -15.02 23.07
C ALA A 235 -4.52 -14.99 23.49
N GLN A 236 -4.93 -13.94 24.21
CA GLN A 236 -6.32 -13.73 24.61
C GLN A 236 -7.09 -12.85 23.62
N HIS A 237 -6.37 -12.13 22.78
CA HIS A 237 -6.88 -11.26 21.73
C HIS A 237 -5.92 -11.30 20.53
N LYS A 238 -6.37 -10.83 19.37
CA LYS A 238 -5.55 -10.76 18.16
C LYS A 238 -4.33 -9.87 18.40
N VAL A 239 -3.15 -10.36 18.04
CA VAL A 239 -1.85 -9.68 18.19
C VAL A 239 -1.19 -9.56 16.82
N LYS A 240 -0.62 -8.40 16.51
CA LYS A 240 0.16 -8.18 15.28
C LYS A 240 1.39 -9.08 15.27
N LEU A 241 1.64 -9.74 14.13
CA LEU A 241 2.85 -10.52 13.86
C LEU A 241 3.80 -9.66 13.03
N SER A 242 5.02 -9.42 13.50
CA SER A 242 5.95 -8.48 12.87
C SER A 242 6.57 -8.99 11.57
N HIS A 243 6.62 -10.31 11.36
CA HIS A 243 7.39 -10.96 10.29
C HIS A 243 6.54 -11.62 9.19
N LYS A 244 5.23 -11.46 9.25
CA LYS A 244 4.28 -11.99 8.28
C LYS A 244 2.95 -11.26 8.32
N HIS A 245 2.14 -11.43 7.31
CA HIS A 245 0.78 -10.90 7.27
C HIS A 245 -0.03 -11.35 8.50
N THR A 246 -0.72 -10.39 9.12
CA THR A 246 -1.68 -10.66 10.19
C THR A 246 -3.03 -10.10 9.77
N ALA A 247 -3.99 -10.99 9.55
CA ALA A 247 -5.36 -10.56 9.26
C ALA A 247 -5.85 -9.52 10.26
N GLU A 248 -6.49 -8.46 9.76
CA GLU A 248 -7.14 -7.42 10.56
C GLU A 248 -6.20 -6.47 11.32
N HIS A 249 -4.86 -6.63 11.22
CA HIS A 249 -3.93 -5.81 11.99
C HIS A 249 -2.90 -5.05 11.16
N ASN A 250 -2.27 -5.66 10.18
CA ASN A 250 -1.18 -5.00 9.48
C ASN A 250 -1.37 -4.87 7.97
N TYR A 251 -2.41 -5.45 7.36
CA TYR A 251 -2.71 -5.33 5.92
C TYR A 251 -1.46 -5.33 5.02
N ASP A 252 -0.42 -6.08 5.40
CA ASP A 252 0.91 -6.10 4.78
C ASP A 252 1.79 -4.86 5.02
N GLU A 253 1.43 -4.03 5.98
CA GLU A 253 2.23 -2.87 6.39
C GLU A 253 3.23 -3.25 7.50
N ASP A 254 4.43 -2.68 7.45
CA ASP A 254 5.51 -2.87 8.44
C ASP A 254 5.86 -4.36 8.70
N ILE A 255 5.87 -5.19 7.66
CA ILE A 255 6.30 -6.58 7.79
C ILE A 255 7.82 -6.65 7.67
N GLU A 256 8.50 -7.02 8.75
CA GLU A 256 9.93 -7.33 8.73
C GLU A 256 10.15 -8.69 8.05
N LEU A 257 10.51 -8.69 6.77
CA LEU A 257 10.79 -9.92 6.03
C LEU A 257 12.09 -10.57 6.53
N VAL A 258 11.99 -11.43 7.52
CA VAL A 258 13.12 -12.25 7.99
C VAL A 258 13.60 -13.17 6.87
N ASN A 259 14.91 -13.19 6.64
CA ASN A 259 15.54 -14.08 5.69
C ASN A 259 15.44 -15.53 6.18
N ASP A 260 14.72 -16.38 5.46
CA ASP A 260 14.59 -17.82 5.75
C ASP A 260 14.97 -18.59 4.49
N ASP A 261 16.15 -19.22 4.52
CA ASP A 261 16.68 -19.96 3.37
C ASP A 261 15.85 -21.22 3.06
N THR A 262 15.26 -21.84 4.10
CA THR A 262 14.38 -23.02 3.91
C THR A 262 13.13 -22.62 3.17
N TYR A 263 12.50 -21.50 3.57
CA TYR A 263 11.33 -20.98 2.88
C TYR A 263 11.62 -20.63 1.42
N ARG A 264 12.76 -19.98 1.15
CA ARG A 264 13.18 -19.63 -0.21
C ARG A 264 13.38 -20.85 -1.10
N GLN A 265 13.98 -21.92 -0.57
CA GLN A 265 14.21 -23.17 -1.31
C GLN A 265 12.90 -23.90 -1.63
N GLN A 266 11.83 -23.65 -0.88
CA GLN A 266 10.51 -24.23 -1.15
C GLN A 266 9.76 -23.51 -2.29
N ILE A 267 10.15 -22.28 -2.65
CA ILE A 267 9.48 -21.50 -3.69
C ILE A 267 9.87 -22.05 -5.06
N ILE A 268 8.91 -22.67 -5.75
CA ILE A 268 9.10 -23.22 -7.09
C ILE A 268 8.64 -22.25 -8.20
N LYS A 269 7.70 -21.36 -7.89
CA LYS A 269 7.18 -20.38 -8.86
C LYS A 269 6.64 -19.13 -8.16
N LYS A 270 6.72 -18.00 -8.83
CA LYS A 270 6.02 -16.75 -8.48
C LYS A 270 5.08 -16.41 -9.62
N VAL A 271 3.84 -16.06 -9.33
CA VAL A 271 2.77 -15.87 -10.32
C VAL A 271 1.99 -14.63 -10.03
N GLY A 272 1.75 -13.81 -11.04
CA GLY A 272 1.04 -12.53 -10.92
C GLY A 272 1.77 -11.49 -10.05
N ILE A 273 2.98 -11.83 -9.62
CA ILE A 273 3.93 -10.94 -8.98
C ILE A 273 4.93 -10.59 -10.05
N GLU A 274 5.12 -9.32 -10.34
CA GLU A 274 6.24 -8.92 -11.19
C GLU A 274 7.52 -9.43 -10.53
N VAL A 275 8.13 -10.45 -11.15
CA VAL A 275 9.36 -11.05 -10.62
C VAL A 275 10.43 -9.96 -10.67
N VAL A 276 11.05 -9.67 -9.54
CA VAL A 276 12.15 -8.69 -9.43
C VAL A 276 13.28 -8.97 -10.44
N ASP A 277 13.41 -10.19 -10.94
CA ASP A 277 14.35 -10.55 -12.03
C ASP A 277 13.89 -10.06 -13.42
N GLU A 278 12.60 -9.96 -13.70
CA GLU A 278 12.10 -9.31 -14.93
C GLU A 278 12.16 -7.77 -14.84
N LEU A 279 12.11 -7.21 -13.62
CA LEU A 279 12.33 -5.79 -13.40
C LEU A 279 13.82 -5.41 -13.55
N LYS A 280 14.77 -6.32 -13.24
CA LYS A 280 16.20 -6.06 -13.53
C LYS A 280 16.44 -5.84 -15.02
N ASP A 281 15.72 -6.54 -15.90
CA ASP A 281 15.79 -6.31 -17.35
C ASP A 281 14.97 -5.08 -17.79
N LYS A 282 13.94 -4.67 -17.03
CA LYS A 282 13.13 -3.46 -17.32
C LYS A 282 13.72 -2.20 -16.70
N VAL A 283 14.56 -2.34 -15.68
CA VAL A 283 15.17 -1.23 -14.90
C VAL A 283 16.62 -0.98 -15.32
N SER A 284 17.08 -1.58 -16.40
CA SER A 284 18.38 -1.29 -16.99
C SER A 284 18.30 -0.22 -18.08
N ASP A 285 19.31 0.63 -18.14
CA ASP A 285 19.47 1.60 -19.22
C ASP A 285 19.85 0.89 -20.55
N LYS A 286 20.15 1.68 -21.59
CA LYS A 286 20.56 1.17 -22.91
C LYS A 286 21.80 0.28 -22.89
N ASP A 287 22.59 0.34 -21.82
CA ASP A 287 23.83 -0.41 -21.61
C ASP A 287 23.64 -1.61 -20.67
N GLY A 288 22.40 -1.91 -20.24
CA GLY A 288 22.07 -3.03 -19.35
C GLY A 288 22.42 -2.79 -17.88
N MET A 289 22.67 -1.55 -17.48
CA MET A 289 23.00 -1.17 -16.09
C MET A 289 21.82 -0.46 -15.43
N ALA A 290 21.55 -0.82 -14.16
CA ALA A 290 20.54 -0.15 -13.34
C ALA A 290 21.02 1.28 -12.99
N PRO A 291 20.27 2.35 -13.31
CA PRO A 291 20.70 3.72 -13.06
C PRO A 291 20.80 4.02 -11.57
N LEU A 292 21.83 4.77 -11.17
CA LEU A 292 21.99 5.20 -9.78
C LEU A 292 20.98 6.29 -9.43
N VAL A 293 20.26 6.14 -8.32
CA VAL A 293 19.34 7.13 -7.78
C VAL A 293 19.92 7.79 -6.54
N SER A 294 20.03 9.13 -6.55
CA SER A 294 20.38 9.91 -5.37
C SER A 294 19.10 10.34 -4.63
N ILE A 295 18.95 9.89 -3.38
CA ILE A 295 17.84 10.26 -2.49
C ILE A 295 18.35 11.36 -1.55
N ILE A 296 17.75 12.54 -1.61
CA ILE A 296 18.12 13.70 -0.79
C ILE A 296 17.19 13.81 0.39
N VAL A 297 17.74 13.80 1.61
CA VAL A 297 17.00 13.89 2.87
C VAL A 297 17.54 15.05 3.71
N PRO A 298 16.87 16.21 3.69
CA PRO A 298 17.21 17.33 4.59
C PRO A 298 16.73 17.02 6.01
N VAL A 299 17.58 17.23 7.01
CA VAL A 299 17.30 16.87 8.42
C VAL A 299 17.48 18.09 9.32
N TYR A 300 16.41 18.50 10.01
CA TYR A 300 16.45 19.53 11.04
C TYR A 300 15.44 19.29 12.15
N ASN A 301 15.90 18.95 13.35
CA ASN A 301 15.07 18.77 14.56
C ASN A 301 13.86 17.84 14.36
N VAL A 302 14.11 16.61 13.89
CA VAL A 302 13.06 15.59 13.58
C VAL A 302 13.32 14.25 14.27
N ARG A 303 13.99 14.24 15.40
CA ARG A 303 14.44 13.04 16.13
C ARG A 303 13.35 11.96 16.25
N ASN A 304 12.12 12.36 16.52
CA ASN A 304 11.02 11.43 16.80
C ASN A 304 10.51 10.69 15.54
N TYR A 305 10.80 11.21 14.35
CA TYR A 305 10.29 10.70 13.06
C TYR A 305 11.40 10.10 12.21
N LEU A 306 12.63 10.62 12.38
CA LEU A 306 13.76 10.35 11.51
C LEU A 306 14.08 8.86 11.37
N LYS A 307 14.00 8.10 12.45
CA LYS A 307 14.30 6.65 12.39
C LYS A 307 13.36 5.93 11.42
N ARG A 308 12.05 6.18 11.50
CA ARG A 308 11.06 5.58 10.58
C ARG A 308 11.35 5.96 9.12
N CYS A 309 11.70 7.22 8.87
CA CYS A 309 12.10 7.69 7.55
C CYS A 309 13.28 6.88 7.02
N LEU A 310 14.38 6.80 7.78
CA LEU A 310 15.60 6.13 7.35
C LEU A 310 15.41 4.62 7.23
N ASP A 311 14.65 3.98 8.13
CA ASP A 311 14.29 2.55 8.02
C ASP A 311 13.55 2.26 6.71
N SER A 312 12.64 3.13 6.28
CA SER A 312 11.92 2.98 5.01
C SER A 312 12.85 3.10 3.78
N LEU A 313 13.94 3.86 3.88
CA LEU A 313 14.96 3.97 2.83
C LEU A 313 15.93 2.78 2.84
N VAL A 314 16.26 2.24 4.01
CA VAL A 314 17.03 0.98 4.12
C VAL A 314 16.31 -0.17 3.43
N GLN A 315 14.98 -0.22 3.56
CA GLN A 315 14.12 -1.29 3.06
C GLN A 315 13.76 -1.18 1.56
N GLN A 316 14.28 -0.19 0.83
CA GLN A 316 14.00 -0.07 -0.60
C GLN A 316 14.46 -1.31 -1.37
N THR A 317 13.57 -1.86 -2.20
CA THR A 317 13.83 -3.01 -3.08
C THR A 317 14.82 -2.67 -4.19
N TYR A 318 14.82 -1.42 -4.65
CA TYR A 318 15.80 -0.90 -5.60
C TYR A 318 17.15 -0.65 -4.91
N SER A 319 18.15 -1.47 -5.19
CA SER A 319 19.44 -1.46 -4.47
C SER A 319 20.45 -0.43 -4.97
N THR A 320 20.31 0.06 -6.22
CA THR A 320 21.26 1.00 -6.84
C THR A 320 20.93 2.45 -6.42
N ILE A 321 21.08 2.73 -5.13
CA ILE A 321 20.78 4.03 -4.52
C ILE A 321 21.97 4.58 -3.72
N GLU A 322 22.07 5.90 -3.63
CA GLU A 322 22.81 6.62 -2.59
C GLU A 322 21.85 7.55 -1.84
N ILE A 323 22.01 7.69 -0.53
CA ILE A 323 21.15 8.49 0.33
C ILE A 323 21.99 9.60 0.95
N LEU A 324 21.67 10.85 0.61
CA LEU A 324 22.41 12.03 1.08
C LEU A 324 21.63 12.66 2.24
N LEU A 325 22.07 12.40 3.46
CA LEU A 325 21.57 13.05 4.68
C LEU A 325 22.26 14.39 4.86
N VAL A 326 21.50 15.46 4.95
CA VAL A 326 22.06 16.79 5.25
C VAL A 326 21.50 17.27 6.58
N ASN A 327 22.31 17.17 7.64
CA ASN A 327 21.96 17.72 8.94
C ASN A 327 22.18 19.24 8.95
N ASP A 328 21.06 19.98 8.96
CA ASP A 328 21.03 21.44 8.93
C ASP A 328 21.08 22.04 10.36
N GLY A 329 22.12 21.65 11.13
CA GLY A 329 22.35 22.19 12.47
C GLY A 329 21.34 21.73 13.54
N SER A 330 20.90 20.46 13.51
CA SER A 330 19.96 19.92 14.50
C SER A 330 20.54 19.92 15.92
N THR A 331 19.69 20.19 16.90
CA THR A 331 20.03 20.26 18.34
C THR A 331 19.29 19.24 19.21
N ASP A 332 18.38 18.44 18.61
CA ASP A 332 17.49 17.51 19.30
C ASP A 332 17.99 16.06 19.37
N GLY A 333 19.16 15.79 18.80
CA GLY A 333 19.74 14.45 18.68
C GLY A 333 19.55 13.78 17.29
N SER A 334 18.89 14.44 16.34
CA SER A 334 18.74 13.94 14.95
C SER A 334 20.11 13.67 14.30
N ALA A 335 21.13 14.52 14.56
CA ALA A 335 22.48 14.34 14.02
C ALA A 335 23.11 12.99 14.42
N ALA A 336 22.88 12.54 15.66
CA ALA A 336 23.40 11.26 16.15
C ALA A 336 22.73 10.06 15.43
N ILE A 337 21.45 10.16 15.15
CA ILE A 337 20.73 9.13 14.36
C ILE A 337 21.28 9.08 12.93
N CYS A 338 21.47 10.23 12.27
CA CYS A 338 22.08 10.28 10.94
C CYS A 338 23.47 9.62 10.90
N GLN A 339 24.28 9.86 11.93
CA GLN A 339 25.61 9.28 12.06
C GLN A 339 25.55 7.76 12.18
N GLU A 340 24.64 7.24 13.01
CA GLU A 340 24.44 5.80 13.20
C GLU A 340 24.13 5.11 11.86
N TYR A 341 23.19 5.63 11.06
CA TYR A 341 22.85 5.05 9.75
C TYR A 341 24.01 5.14 8.74
N ALA A 342 24.73 6.25 8.72
CA ALA A 342 25.88 6.41 7.82
C ALA A 342 27.05 5.46 8.18
N GLU A 343 27.17 5.03 9.44
CA GLU A 343 28.18 4.05 9.88
C GLU A 343 27.75 2.60 9.58
N GLN A 344 26.45 2.33 9.57
CA GLN A 344 25.91 0.97 9.40
C GLN A 344 25.66 0.58 7.94
N ASP A 345 25.37 1.54 7.07
CA ASP A 345 25.02 1.29 5.66
C ASP A 345 25.76 2.24 4.73
N ALA A 346 26.65 1.69 3.89
CA ALA A 346 27.50 2.46 2.97
C ALA A 346 26.72 3.25 1.89
N ARG A 347 25.43 3.00 1.72
CA ARG A 347 24.57 3.80 0.83
C ARG A 347 24.31 5.20 1.40
N PHE A 348 24.42 5.40 2.71
CA PHE A 348 24.20 6.69 3.38
C PHE A 348 25.47 7.52 3.39
N ARG A 349 25.32 8.78 3.02
CA ARG A 349 26.36 9.81 3.05
C ARG A 349 25.86 10.99 3.87
N LEU A 350 26.54 11.29 4.97
CA LEU A 350 26.15 12.36 5.90
C LEU A 350 26.95 13.63 5.65
N PHE A 351 26.24 14.74 5.58
CA PHE A 351 26.77 16.10 5.48
C PHE A 351 26.24 16.96 6.62
N HIS A 352 27.03 17.91 7.08
CA HIS A 352 26.64 18.85 8.13
C HIS A 352 26.79 20.28 7.64
N GLN A 353 25.87 21.13 8.04
CA GLN A 353 25.97 22.58 7.91
C GLN A 353 25.35 23.27 9.14
N ASP A 354 25.70 24.53 9.36
CA ASP A 354 24.93 25.37 10.28
C ASP A 354 23.53 25.61 9.71
N ASN A 355 22.53 25.81 10.58
CA ASN A 355 21.16 25.97 10.12
C ASN A 355 21.01 27.15 9.15
N GLN A 356 20.69 26.83 7.90
CA GLN A 356 20.45 27.77 6.81
C GLN A 356 19.12 27.48 6.09
N GLY A 357 18.34 26.50 6.61
CA GLY A 357 17.04 26.10 6.08
C GLY A 357 17.10 25.04 4.99
N VAL A 358 15.92 24.47 4.71
CA VAL A 358 15.73 23.32 3.80
C VAL A 358 16.30 23.56 2.39
N SER A 359 16.19 24.78 1.86
CA SER A 359 16.77 25.16 0.56
C SER A 359 18.29 24.98 0.52
N ALA A 360 18.98 25.44 1.56
CA ALA A 360 20.43 25.31 1.65
C ALA A 360 20.84 23.83 1.79
N ALA A 361 20.13 23.07 2.61
CA ALA A 361 20.37 21.64 2.78
C ALA A 361 20.16 20.86 1.47
N ARG A 362 19.07 21.11 0.74
CA ARG A 362 18.83 20.49 -0.57
C ARG A 362 19.92 20.89 -1.59
N ASN A 363 20.33 22.16 -1.61
CA ASN A 363 21.39 22.62 -2.52
C ASN A 363 22.75 21.99 -2.22
N LEU A 364 23.12 21.85 -0.93
CA LEU A 364 24.34 21.16 -0.54
C LEU A 364 24.32 19.71 -1.03
N ALA A 365 23.19 19.01 -0.88
CA ALA A 365 23.07 17.66 -1.41
C ALA A 365 23.14 17.62 -2.94
N LEU A 366 22.47 18.53 -3.65
CA LEU A 366 22.52 18.63 -5.11
C LEU A 366 23.94 18.82 -5.68
N ASP A 367 24.82 19.45 -4.93
CA ASP A 367 26.23 19.60 -5.31
C ASP A 367 27.04 18.30 -5.09
N GLN A 368 26.50 17.31 -4.40
CA GLN A 368 27.14 16.05 -4.03
C GLN A 368 26.54 14.81 -4.71
N VAL A 369 25.42 14.95 -5.44
CA VAL A 369 24.74 13.83 -6.10
C VAL A 369 25.62 13.19 -7.18
N LYS A 370 25.60 11.87 -7.24
CA LYS A 370 26.28 11.05 -8.26
C LYS A 370 25.29 10.34 -9.17
N GLY A 371 24.05 10.16 -8.73
CA GLY A 371 23.02 9.41 -9.42
C GLY A 371 22.64 9.99 -10.79
N ASP A 372 22.12 9.15 -11.66
CA ASP A 372 21.51 9.52 -12.94
C ASP A 372 20.15 10.17 -12.72
N TYR A 373 19.50 9.78 -11.62
CA TYR A 373 18.25 10.32 -11.15
C TYR A 373 18.37 10.89 -9.73
N ILE A 374 17.48 11.82 -9.40
CA ILE A 374 17.38 12.49 -8.10
C ILE A 374 15.94 12.41 -7.61
N THR A 375 15.75 12.11 -6.34
CA THR A 375 14.48 12.23 -5.63
C THR A 375 14.70 12.84 -4.25
N PHE A 376 13.64 13.34 -3.65
CA PHE A 376 13.64 13.95 -2.31
C PHE A 376 12.71 13.16 -1.39
N VAL A 377 13.10 13.02 -0.13
CA VAL A 377 12.27 12.49 0.94
C VAL A 377 12.42 13.39 2.15
N ASP A 378 11.32 13.92 2.64
CA ASP A 378 11.35 14.76 3.84
C ASP A 378 11.55 13.88 5.08
N SER A 379 12.39 14.31 6.01
CA SER A 379 12.89 13.49 7.11
C SER A 379 11.86 13.14 8.20
N ASP A 380 10.67 13.70 8.14
CA ASP A 380 9.51 13.38 8.97
C ASP A 380 8.49 12.45 8.27
N ASP A 381 8.69 12.18 6.97
CA ASP A 381 7.89 11.30 6.15
C ASP A 381 8.51 9.90 6.05
N PHE A 382 7.84 8.97 5.39
CA PHE A 382 8.35 7.63 5.08
C PHE A 382 7.76 7.11 3.76
N VAL A 383 8.36 6.07 3.20
CA VAL A 383 7.99 5.58 1.87
C VAL A 383 7.78 4.07 1.86
N ASP A 384 6.98 3.58 0.91
CA ASP A 384 6.83 2.15 0.65
C ASP A 384 8.16 1.54 0.18
N GLY A 385 8.39 0.26 0.46
CA GLY A 385 9.63 -0.43 0.08
C GLY A 385 9.90 -0.45 -1.43
N ARG A 386 8.87 -0.31 -2.27
CA ARG A 386 8.97 -0.31 -3.74
C ARG A 386 8.96 1.10 -4.36
N TYR A 387 8.91 2.15 -3.55
CA TYR A 387 8.75 3.52 -4.01
C TYR A 387 9.78 3.93 -5.08
N ILE A 388 11.07 3.67 -4.85
CA ILE A 388 12.12 4.01 -5.81
C ILE A 388 12.06 3.10 -7.04
N GLU A 389 11.83 1.81 -6.85
CA GLU A 389 11.75 0.83 -7.94
C GLU A 389 10.65 1.18 -8.94
N GLU A 390 9.47 1.51 -8.47
CA GLU A 390 8.32 1.87 -9.30
C GLU A 390 8.56 3.17 -10.09
N LEU A 391 9.11 4.20 -9.45
CA LEU A 391 9.44 5.45 -10.12
C LEU A 391 10.52 5.28 -11.20
N VAL A 392 11.55 4.44 -10.93
CA VAL A 392 12.60 4.16 -11.92
C VAL A 392 12.03 3.35 -13.08
N ALA A 393 11.24 2.31 -12.80
CA ALA A 393 10.59 1.50 -13.83
C ALA A 393 9.71 2.35 -14.75
N ASP A 394 8.92 3.26 -14.17
CA ASP A 394 8.07 4.19 -14.93
C ASP A 394 8.90 5.16 -15.79
N ALA A 395 9.96 5.74 -15.23
CA ALA A 395 10.82 6.67 -15.96
C ALA A 395 11.49 6.01 -17.18
N LEU A 396 11.94 4.77 -17.03
CA LEU A 396 12.62 4.01 -18.09
C LEU A 396 11.61 3.49 -19.13
N ARG A 397 10.50 2.88 -18.70
CA ARG A 397 9.44 2.35 -19.57
C ARG A 397 8.89 3.44 -20.46
N GLU A 398 8.52 4.57 -19.89
CA GLU A 398 7.86 5.67 -20.57
C GLU A 398 8.84 6.65 -21.23
N LYS A 399 10.15 6.46 -21.00
CA LYS A 399 11.23 7.32 -21.52
C LYS A 399 11.00 8.79 -21.20
N VAL A 400 10.63 9.07 -19.96
CA VAL A 400 10.39 10.42 -19.46
C VAL A 400 11.55 10.93 -18.62
N ASP A 401 11.66 12.24 -18.48
CA ASP A 401 12.66 12.85 -17.61
C ASP A 401 12.17 13.01 -16.18
N ILE A 402 10.85 12.91 -15.96
CA ILE A 402 10.22 12.97 -14.65
C ILE A 402 9.17 11.86 -14.55
N ALA A 403 9.31 10.97 -13.57
CA ALA A 403 8.26 10.08 -13.11
C ALA A 403 7.70 10.62 -11.78
N ALA A 404 6.38 10.62 -11.64
CA ALA A 404 5.70 11.18 -10.48
C ALA A 404 4.62 10.23 -9.95
N THR A 405 4.39 10.29 -8.64
CA THR A 405 3.32 9.56 -7.97
C THR A 405 2.54 10.47 -7.03
N ASN A 406 1.50 9.95 -6.40
CA ASN A 406 0.75 10.67 -5.37
C ASN A 406 1.22 10.24 -3.96
N PHE A 407 0.53 10.67 -2.91
CA PHE A 407 0.87 10.39 -1.53
C PHE A 407 -0.34 9.90 -0.72
N THR A 408 -0.06 9.20 0.35
CA THR A 408 -1.00 8.86 1.42
C THR A 408 -0.76 9.79 2.60
N SER A 409 -1.81 10.38 3.17
CA SER A 409 -1.68 11.29 4.31
C SER A 409 -1.81 10.53 5.62
N PHE A 410 -0.82 10.66 6.50
CA PHE A 410 -0.73 10.01 7.80
C PHE A 410 -0.80 11.02 8.95
N ASN A 411 -1.64 10.77 9.95
CA ASN A 411 -1.77 11.62 11.14
C ASN A 411 -0.92 11.08 12.29
N GLU A 412 0.09 11.83 12.69
CA GLU A 412 1.04 11.43 13.74
C GLU A 412 0.42 11.33 15.12
N GLU A 413 -0.53 12.19 15.46
CA GLU A 413 -1.17 12.16 16.78
C GLU A 413 -2.11 10.98 16.96
N ARG A 414 -2.83 10.63 15.87
CA ARG A 414 -3.82 9.56 15.88
C ARG A 414 -3.27 8.21 15.42
N GLN A 415 -2.03 8.20 14.89
CA GLN A 415 -1.40 7.01 14.28
C GLN A 415 -2.34 6.33 13.28
N SER A 416 -2.94 7.14 12.38
CA SER A 416 -3.95 6.68 11.41
C SER A 416 -3.83 7.43 10.09
N PHE A 417 -4.23 6.76 9.02
CA PHE A 417 -4.33 7.41 7.71
C PHE A 417 -5.52 8.36 7.67
N LEU A 418 -5.31 9.58 7.15
CA LEU A 418 -6.35 10.58 6.90
C LEU A 418 -6.90 10.49 5.49
N PHE A 419 -6.04 10.10 4.56
CA PHE A 419 -6.34 10.01 3.15
C PHE A 419 -5.45 8.91 2.55
N TYR A 420 -6.03 8.04 1.74
CA TYR A 420 -5.33 7.03 0.97
C TYR A 420 -6.02 6.84 -0.39
N HIS A 421 -5.29 6.33 -1.36
CA HIS A 421 -5.83 6.04 -2.68
C HIS A 421 -6.55 4.70 -2.69
N HIS A 422 -7.78 4.70 -3.20
CA HIS A 422 -8.49 3.47 -3.52
C HIS A 422 -8.05 2.98 -4.90
N ALA A 423 -7.94 1.67 -5.08
CA ALA A 423 -7.56 1.05 -6.35
C ALA A 423 -8.45 1.50 -7.52
N GLU A 424 -9.74 1.76 -7.28
CA GLU A 424 -10.68 2.30 -8.28
C GLU A 424 -10.34 3.70 -8.80
N ASN A 425 -9.51 4.46 -8.06
CA ASN A 425 -9.05 5.80 -8.44
C ASN A 425 -7.62 5.78 -8.99
N GLU A 426 -6.99 4.61 -9.06
CA GLU A 426 -5.67 4.47 -9.66
C GLU A 426 -5.77 4.68 -11.17
N PHE A 427 -4.86 5.48 -11.69
CA PHE A 427 -4.66 5.66 -13.11
C PHE A 427 -3.21 6.04 -13.40
N GLU A 428 -2.80 5.77 -14.61
CA GLU A 428 -1.48 6.13 -15.13
C GLU A 428 -1.64 7.01 -16.35
N LYS A 429 -0.82 8.04 -16.44
CA LYS A 429 -0.88 8.94 -17.59
C LYS A 429 0.44 9.63 -17.87
N ARG A 430 0.82 9.66 -19.16
CA ARG A 430 1.90 10.47 -19.67
C ARG A 430 1.38 11.86 -20.06
N TYR A 431 2.00 12.90 -19.51
CA TYR A 431 1.65 14.30 -19.74
C TYR A 431 2.73 14.99 -20.59
N SER A 432 2.28 15.85 -21.49
CA SER A 432 3.15 16.91 -22.01
C SER A 432 3.45 17.92 -20.89
N VAL A 433 4.50 18.73 -21.06
CA VAL A 433 4.81 19.79 -20.09
C VAL A 433 3.64 20.77 -19.95
N GLN A 434 2.99 21.14 -21.06
CA GLN A 434 1.82 22.04 -21.04
C GLN A 434 0.66 21.44 -20.26
N ASP A 435 0.31 20.15 -20.51
CA ASP A 435 -0.78 19.50 -19.79
C ASP A 435 -0.50 19.38 -18.31
N TRP A 436 0.77 19.08 -17.92
CA TRP A 436 1.17 19.01 -16.54
C TRP A 436 1.09 20.36 -15.83
N ILE A 437 1.55 21.42 -16.47
CA ILE A 437 1.45 22.79 -15.96
C ILE A 437 -0.02 23.17 -15.70
N ASN A 438 -0.95 22.76 -16.56
CA ASN A 438 -2.37 23.04 -16.39
C ASN A 438 -3.00 22.37 -15.15
N LEU A 439 -2.32 21.40 -14.50
CA LEU A 439 -2.80 20.74 -13.27
C LEU A 439 -2.52 21.53 -11.99
N GLU A 440 -1.81 22.66 -12.03
CA GLU A 440 -1.48 23.44 -10.82
C GLU A 440 -2.71 23.80 -9.96
N GLY A 441 -3.83 24.09 -10.57
CA GLY A 441 -5.08 24.42 -9.87
C GLY A 441 -6.04 23.24 -9.68
N ASP A 442 -5.67 22.04 -10.13
CA ASP A 442 -6.56 20.88 -10.05
C ASP A 442 -6.56 20.27 -8.65
N MET A 443 -7.71 20.40 -7.99
CA MET A 443 -7.92 19.84 -6.63
C MET A 443 -8.25 18.34 -6.64
N LYS A 444 -8.55 17.76 -7.80
CA LYS A 444 -8.84 16.32 -7.89
C LYS A 444 -7.57 15.52 -7.65
N ASN A 445 -7.70 14.44 -6.92
CA ASN A 445 -6.60 13.54 -6.60
C ASN A 445 -5.35 14.27 -6.05
N ASN A 446 -5.52 15.39 -5.35
CA ASN A 446 -4.43 16.21 -4.80
C ASN A 446 -3.39 16.69 -5.84
N MET A 447 -3.76 16.78 -7.12
CA MET A 447 -2.83 17.12 -8.20
C MET A 447 -2.10 18.45 -7.95
N HIS A 448 -2.78 19.45 -7.36
CA HIS A 448 -2.18 20.74 -7.02
C HIS A 448 -1.01 20.61 -6.00
N LEU A 449 -1.09 19.66 -5.05
CA LEU A 449 0.01 19.37 -4.11
C LEU A 449 1.11 18.55 -4.79
N THR A 450 0.72 17.52 -5.53
CA THR A 450 1.66 16.73 -6.33
C THR A 450 2.41 17.60 -7.34
N PHE A 451 1.76 18.57 -7.95
CA PHE A 451 2.43 19.55 -8.81
C PHE A 451 3.52 20.34 -8.06
N THR A 452 3.23 20.79 -6.84
CA THR A 452 4.09 21.73 -6.10
C THR A 452 5.24 21.06 -5.36
N PHE A 453 5.04 19.88 -4.77
CA PHE A 453 6.04 19.25 -3.90
C PHE A 453 7.30 18.79 -4.64
N SER A 454 8.48 18.91 -4.01
CA SER A 454 9.75 18.36 -4.51
C SER A 454 9.81 16.84 -4.38
N HIS A 455 9.29 16.29 -3.27
CA HIS A 455 9.09 14.85 -3.11
C HIS A 455 7.98 14.33 -4.04
N LEU A 456 7.67 13.05 -4.05
CA LEU A 456 6.74 12.35 -4.95
C LEU A 456 7.24 12.21 -6.39
N LYS A 457 8.47 12.52 -6.69
CA LYS A 457 8.99 12.54 -8.06
C LYS A 457 10.43 12.03 -8.14
N LEU A 458 10.70 11.38 -9.24
CA LEU A 458 12.04 11.02 -9.69
C LEU A 458 12.41 11.91 -10.88
N PHE A 459 13.51 12.61 -10.78
CA PHE A 459 13.99 13.57 -11.79
C PHE A 459 15.28 13.07 -12.40
N LYS A 460 15.44 13.15 -13.72
CA LYS A 460 16.77 13.03 -14.32
C LYS A 460 17.69 14.14 -13.82
N ARG A 461 18.93 13.80 -13.45
CA ARG A 461 19.91 14.73 -12.86
C ARG A 461 20.13 16.00 -13.69
N HIS A 462 20.21 15.90 -15.04
CA HIS A 462 20.46 17.04 -15.90
C HIS A 462 19.44 18.19 -15.77
N LEU A 463 18.24 17.90 -15.30
CA LEU A 463 17.20 18.91 -15.07
C LEU A 463 17.64 19.95 -14.01
N PHE A 464 18.50 19.57 -13.08
CA PHE A 464 19.01 20.46 -12.02
C PHE A 464 20.25 21.28 -12.42
N GLU A 465 20.76 21.15 -13.63
CA GLU A 465 21.90 21.94 -14.08
C GLU A 465 21.60 23.43 -14.02
N GLY A 466 22.30 24.19 -13.15
CA GLY A 466 22.09 25.62 -12.94
C GLY A 466 20.76 25.99 -12.24
N ILE A 467 19.96 25.02 -11.80
CA ILE A 467 18.77 25.24 -10.95
C ILE A 467 19.10 24.90 -9.51
N ARG A 468 18.78 25.81 -8.58
CA ARG A 468 18.95 25.63 -7.14
C ARG A 468 17.72 26.18 -6.41
N TYR A 469 17.46 25.66 -5.24
CA TYR A 469 16.42 26.16 -4.33
C TYR A 469 16.82 27.54 -3.78
N PRO A 470 15.89 28.52 -3.71
CA PRO A 470 16.20 29.86 -3.22
C PRO A 470 16.37 29.86 -1.70
N VAL A 471 17.59 30.08 -1.23
CA VAL A 471 17.90 30.14 0.21
C VAL A 471 17.20 31.34 0.86
N GLY A 472 16.64 31.13 2.07
CA GLY A 472 15.93 32.15 2.82
C GLY A 472 14.53 32.51 2.28
N ARG A 473 14.01 31.77 1.31
CA ARG A 473 12.68 31.95 0.75
C ARG A 473 11.77 30.82 1.23
N LEU A 474 10.64 31.16 1.81
CA LEU A 474 9.59 30.20 2.13
C LEU A 474 8.94 29.71 0.83
N ARG A 475 8.34 28.50 0.84
CA ARG A 475 7.74 27.85 -0.33
C ARG A 475 8.73 27.70 -1.49
N GLU A 476 9.89 27.20 -1.17
CA GLU A 476 11.01 26.98 -2.07
C GLU A 476 10.65 26.00 -3.20
N ASP A 477 9.79 25.01 -2.91
CA ASP A 477 9.28 24.06 -3.89
C ASP A 477 8.49 24.77 -4.99
N ASP A 478 7.51 25.61 -4.61
CA ASP A 478 6.68 26.40 -5.52
C ASP A 478 7.53 27.35 -6.40
N ALA A 479 8.66 27.82 -5.88
CA ALA A 479 9.60 28.67 -6.61
C ALA A 479 10.54 27.90 -7.55
N THR A 480 10.69 26.58 -7.39
CA THR A 480 11.75 25.80 -8.04
C THR A 480 11.22 24.74 -9.00
N ILE A 481 10.26 23.92 -8.59
CA ILE A 481 9.87 22.69 -9.27
C ILE A 481 9.36 22.93 -10.70
N TYR A 482 8.57 23.98 -10.94
CA TYR A 482 8.06 24.28 -12.28
C TYR A 482 9.21 24.51 -13.31
N LYS A 483 10.38 24.99 -12.86
CA LYS A 483 11.56 25.18 -13.71
C LYS A 483 12.13 23.86 -14.22
N LEU A 484 12.00 22.79 -13.41
CA LEU A 484 12.38 21.44 -13.82
C LEU A 484 11.39 20.88 -14.86
N TYR A 485 10.09 21.13 -14.69
CA TYR A 485 9.09 20.76 -15.70
C TYR A 485 9.38 21.38 -17.07
N LEU A 486 9.76 22.68 -17.09
CA LEU A 486 10.09 23.39 -18.34
C LEU A 486 11.32 22.82 -19.06
N ARG A 487 12.13 22.02 -18.41
CA ARG A 487 13.30 21.34 -19.00
C ARG A 487 13.04 19.89 -19.38
N ALA A 488 11.97 19.32 -18.87
CA ALA A 488 11.65 17.92 -19.09
C ALA A 488 11.07 17.69 -20.50
N ASN A 489 11.30 16.51 -21.05
CA ASN A 489 10.66 16.08 -22.28
C ASN A 489 9.18 15.74 -22.09
N ALA A 490 8.83 15.11 -20.97
CA ALA A 490 7.49 14.73 -20.54
C ALA A 490 7.50 14.33 -19.07
N ILE A 491 6.31 14.25 -18.50
CA ILE A 491 6.08 13.76 -17.12
C ILE A 491 5.16 12.54 -17.18
N TYR A 492 5.54 11.45 -16.53
CA TYR A 492 4.65 10.32 -16.31
C TYR A 492 4.15 10.34 -14.87
N PHE A 493 2.87 10.14 -14.70
CA PHE A 493 2.24 10.16 -13.39
C PHE A 493 1.41 8.90 -13.17
N ARG A 494 1.63 8.28 -12.00
CA ARG A 494 0.87 7.16 -11.47
C ARG A 494 0.11 7.63 -10.23
N ASN A 495 -1.22 7.58 -10.25
CA ASN A 495 -2.05 7.97 -9.13
C ASN A 495 -2.12 6.85 -8.08
N GLN A 496 -1.01 6.65 -7.38
CA GLN A 496 -0.87 5.75 -6.23
C GLN A 496 -0.26 6.53 -5.06
N GLY A 497 -0.28 5.98 -3.86
CA GLY A 497 0.18 6.68 -2.65
C GLY A 497 1.33 5.97 -1.91
N PRO A 498 2.45 5.61 -2.58
CA PRO A 498 3.57 4.91 -1.94
C PRO A 498 4.45 5.83 -1.08
N TYR A 499 4.15 7.12 -1.03
CA TYR A 499 4.78 8.11 -0.18
C TYR A 499 3.83 8.48 0.95
N PHE A 500 4.26 8.38 2.20
CA PHE A 500 3.46 8.64 3.39
C PHE A 500 3.79 10.00 3.97
N TYR A 501 2.93 10.98 3.68
CA TYR A 501 3.06 12.37 4.13
C TYR A 501 2.57 12.50 5.56
N SER A 502 3.47 12.80 6.50
CA SER A 502 3.21 12.88 7.95
C SER A 502 2.64 14.24 8.36
N GLN A 503 1.41 14.27 8.85
CA GLN A 503 0.79 15.48 9.38
C GLN A 503 1.06 15.60 10.87
N ARG A 504 1.85 16.62 11.25
CA ARG A 504 2.22 16.99 12.63
C ARG A 504 1.49 18.25 13.07
N ALA A 505 1.24 18.40 14.38
CA ALA A 505 0.69 19.65 14.96
C ALA A 505 1.63 20.85 14.77
N GLU A 506 2.95 20.63 14.85
CA GLU A 506 4.01 21.65 14.78
C GLU A 506 4.70 21.73 13.40
N GLY A 507 4.11 21.18 12.35
CA GLY A 507 4.69 21.20 11.00
C GLY A 507 4.79 22.61 10.41
N LEU A 508 5.89 22.91 9.69
CA LEU A 508 6.13 24.18 8.99
C LEU A 508 4.98 24.57 8.05
N SER A 509 4.30 23.58 7.47
CA SER A 509 3.14 23.78 6.59
C SER A 509 1.93 24.44 7.27
N ARG A 510 1.81 24.36 8.60
CA ARG A 510 0.67 24.91 9.35
C ARG A 510 0.97 26.27 9.98
N THR A 511 2.22 26.52 10.38
CA THR A 511 2.60 27.72 11.13
C THR A 511 2.91 28.94 10.26
N GLY A 512 3.22 28.76 8.97
CA GLY A 512 3.67 29.82 8.08
C GLY A 512 2.64 30.35 7.06
N MET A 513 1.37 29.94 7.14
CA MET A 513 0.40 30.25 6.08
C MET A 513 0.04 31.74 5.96
N LEU A 514 0.03 32.45 7.08
CA LEU A 514 -0.27 33.89 7.13
C LEU A 514 0.99 34.77 7.00
N ASP A 515 2.17 34.22 7.33
CA ASP A 515 3.40 34.98 7.40
C ASP A 515 4.09 35.17 6.02
N ASP A 516 3.69 34.40 4.99
CA ASP A 516 4.33 34.48 3.65
C ASP A 516 3.33 34.60 2.47
N ILE A 517 2.25 35.35 2.66
CA ILE A 517 1.31 35.68 1.56
C ILE A 517 2.05 36.35 0.40
N GLU A 518 2.97 37.26 0.69
CA GLU A 518 3.74 37.97 -0.35
C GLU A 518 4.66 37.05 -1.13
N GLY A 519 5.31 36.09 -0.47
CA GLY A 519 6.14 35.07 -1.12
C GLY A 519 5.34 34.18 -2.05
N MET A 520 4.16 33.76 -1.62
CA MET A 520 3.25 32.93 -2.41
C MET A 520 2.77 33.64 -3.69
N ILE A 521 2.44 34.92 -3.58
CA ILE A 521 2.01 35.74 -4.72
C ILE A 521 3.21 35.93 -5.68
N ARG A 522 4.37 36.31 -5.17
CA ARG A 522 5.59 36.49 -5.95
C ARG A 522 5.97 35.23 -6.73
N ASN A 523 5.86 34.04 -6.09
CA ASN A 523 6.17 32.77 -6.77
C ASN A 523 5.22 32.53 -7.96
N ALA A 524 3.93 32.79 -7.78
CA ALA A 524 2.93 32.65 -8.84
C ALA A 524 3.17 33.67 -9.98
N GLU A 525 3.47 34.93 -9.66
CA GLU A 525 3.77 35.98 -10.63
C GLU A 525 5.05 35.70 -11.44
N GLU A 526 6.13 35.24 -10.76
CA GLU A 526 7.38 34.82 -11.41
C GLU A 526 7.10 33.69 -12.41
N ARG A 527 6.35 32.67 -11.99
CA ARG A 527 5.99 31.54 -12.85
C ARG A 527 5.15 31.99 -14.05
N LEU A 528 4.09 32.76 -13.83
CA LEU A 528 3.26 33.30 -14.91
C LEU A 528 4.09 34.10 -15.92
N ALA A 529 4.97 34.99 -15.46
CA ALA A 529 5.82 35.76 -16.33
C ALA A 529 6.73 34.90 -17.20
N ILE A 530 7.36 33.88 -16.63
CA ILE A 530 8.23 32.94 -17.34
C ILE A 530 7.43 32.12 -18.37
N LEU A 531 6.30 31.53 -17.96
CA LEU A 531 5.45 30.73 -18.84
C LEU A 531 4.94 31.55 -20.04
N THR A 532 4.50 32.78 -19.78
CA THR A 532 4.06 33.71 -20.86
C THR A 532 5.20 34.05 -21.81
N ALA A 533 6.39 34.34 -21.26
CA ALA A 533 7.57 34.67 -22.08
C ALA A 533 8.04 33.49 -22.93
N LEU A 534 7.80 32.26 -22.50
CA LEU A 534 8.12 31.04 -23.24
C LEU A 534 7.00 30.56 -24.17
N GLY A 535 5.86 31.27 -24.21
CA GLY A 535 4.75 31.00 -25.13
C GLY A 535 3.85 29.83 -24.69
N TYR A 536 3.86 29.47 -23.41
CA TYR A 536 2.91 28.49 -22.89
C TYR A 536 1.51 29.07 -22.75
N ASP A 537 0.48 28.24 -22.91
CA ASP A 537 -0.88 28.63 -22.54
C ASP A 537 -0.96 28.74 -21.01
N THR A 538 -1.28 29.92 -20.51
CA THR A 538 -1.33 30.28 -19.10
C THR A 538 -2.75 30.43 -18.55
N GLY A 539 -3.80 30.07 -19.30
CA GLY A 539 -5.19 30.25 -18.85
C GLY A 539 -5.52 29.57 -17.53
N ALA A 540 -5.06 28.32 -17.33
CA ALA A 540 -5.24 27.60 -16.08
C ALA A 540 -4.49 28.25 -14.89
N GLN A 541 -3.26 28.73 -15.12
CA GLN A 541 -2.44 29.40 -14.11
C GLN A 541 -3.01 30.77 -13.73
N VAL A 542 -3.52 31.54 -14.69
CA VAL A 542 -4.20 32.79 -14.39
C VAL A 542 -5.43 32.53 -13.52
N THR A 543 -6.23 31.52 -13.83
CA THR A 543 -7.39 31.14 -13.03
C THR A 543 -6.99 30.77 -11.61
N SER A 544 -5.95 29.94 -11.46
CA SER A 544 -5.39 29.53 -10.16
C SER A 544 -4.83 30.74 -9.40
N TYR A 545 -4.13 31.64 -10.08
CA TYR A 545 -3.59 32.86 -9.48
C TYR A 545 -4.69 33.78 -8.94
N ILE A 546 -5.76 34.01 -9.70
CA ILE A 546 -6.92 34.82 -9.26
C ILE A 546 -7.57 34.19 -8.02
N ALA A 547 -7.78 32.87 -8.02
CA ALA A 547 -8.32 32.15 -6.88
C ALA A 547 -7.42 32.30 -5.64
N ARG A 548 -6.11 32.23 -5.82
CA ARG A 548 -5.10 32.44 -4.78
C ARG A 548 -5.13 33.87 -4.23
N LEU A 549 -5.20 34.88 -5.11
CA LEU A 549 -5.32 36.29 -4.71
C LEU A 549 -6.57 36.52 -3.86
N LYS A 550 -7.74 36.00 -4.27
CA LYS A 550 -9.00 36.12 -3.52
C LYS A 550 -8.90 35.47 -2.14
N LYS A 551 -8.29 34.29 -2.04
CA LYS A 551 -8.04 33.64 -0.75
C LYS A 551 -7.10 34.48 0.14
N CYS A 552 -5.97 34.92 -0.40
CA CYS A 552 -5.00 35.74 0.32
C CYS A 552 -5.60 37.09 0.79
N GLN A 553 -6.47 37.69 -0.02
CA GLN A 553 -7.21 38.91 0.36
C GLN A 553 -8.11 38.67 1.57
N ALA A 554 -8.87 37.56 1.58
CA ALA A 554 -9.71 37.19 2.70
C ALA A 554 -8.90 36.92 3.96
N ASP A 555 -7.78 36.16 3.84
CA ASP A 555 -6.88 35.83 4.94
C ASP A 555 -6.21 37.10 5.52
N ALA A 556 -5.77 38.04 4.67
CA ALA A 556 -5.19 39.31 5.08
C ALA A 556 -6.21 40.17 5.85
N LEU A 557 -7.46 40.22 5.41
CA LEU A 557 -8.53 40.94 6.11
C LEU A 557 -8.81 40.32 7.48
N GLN A 558 -8.90 38.99 7.55
CA GLN A 558 -9.14 38.25 8.79
C GLN A 558 -7.99 38.46 9.81
N ALA A 559 -6.75 38.55 9.30
CA ALA A 559 -5.55 38.81 10.11
C ALA A 559 -5.35 40.30 10.46
N GLY A 560 -6.22 41.21 10.02
CA GLY A 560 -6.11 42.66 10.25
C GLY A 560 -4.96 43.31 9.47
N GLN A 561 -4.43 42.69 8.43
CA GLN A 561 -3.34 43.22 7.59
C GLN A 561 -3.90 44.15 6.48
N ILE A 562 -4.42 45.32 6.89
CA ILE A 562 -5.19 46.20 6.00
C ILE A 562 -4.39 46.64 4.77
N ASN A 563 -3.13 47.02 4.93
CA ASN A 563 -2.29 47.42 3.79
C ASN A 563 -2.11 46.31 2.74
N LEU A 564 -1.99 45.05 3.20
CA LEU A 564 -1.90 43.94 2.30
C LEU A 564 -3.25 43.67 1.61
N TYR A 565 -4.35 43.72 2.35
CA TYR A 565 -5.70 43.61 1.81
C TYR A 565 -5.94 44.63 0.68
N GLU A 566 -5.62 45.92 0.90
CA GLU A 566 -5.79 46.97 -0.10
C GLU A 566 -4.96 46.74 -1.36
N ARG A 567 -3.70 46.29 -1.20
CA ARG A 567 -2.84 45.97 -2.34
C ARG A 567 -3.38 44.79 -3.14
N LEU A 568 -3.94 43.77 -2.47
CA LEU A 568 -4.53 42.61 -3.15
C LEU A 568 -5.84 42.96 -3.82
N SER A 569 -6.67 43.84 -3.21
CA SER A 569 -7.89 44.37 -3.82
C SER A 569 -7.58 45.12 -5.10
N LEU A 570 -6.59 46.01 -5.09
CA LEU A 570 -6.17 46.74 -6.29
C LEU A 570 -5.72 45.81 -7.43
N LYS A 571 -4.96 44.73 -7.09
CA LYS A 571 -4.55 43.74 -8.11
C LYS A 571 -5.77 43.04 -8.75
N LEU A 572 -6.74 42.63 -7.93
CA LEU A 572 -7.96 41.97 -8.40
C LEU A 572 -8.79 42.90 -9.24
N ASP A 573 -8.98 44.17 -8.81
CA ASP A 573 -9.73 45.19 -9.59
C ASP A 573 -9.10 45.44 -10.95
N LEU A 574 -7.77 45.52 -11.03
CA LEU A 574 -7.06 45.69 -12.31
C LEU A 574 -7.24 44.48 -13.24
N ILE A 575 -7.21 43.27 -12.68
CA ILE A 575 -7.44 42.03 -13.45
C ILE A 575 -8.88 42.01 -13.98
N ASP A 576 -9.87 42.30 -13.12
CA ASP A 576 -11.28 42.28 -13.51
C ASP A 576 -11.60 43.33 -14.58
N GLN A 577 -11.00 44.55 -14.51
CA GLN A 577 -11.16 45.59 -15.50
C GLN A 577 -10.61 45.22 -16.89
N HIS A 578 -9.59 44.39 -16.95
CA HIS A 578 -8.93 44.01 -18.20
C HIS A 578 -9.30 42.59 -18.69
N SER A 579 -10.03 41.79 -17.87
CA SER A 579 -10.50 40.46 -18.28
C SER A 579 -11.67 40.49 -19.30
N CYS A 580 -12.16 41.68 -19.63
CA CYS A 580 -13.21 41.90 -20.65
C CYS A 580 -12.65 42.27 -22.05
N LEU A 581 -11.32 42.26 -22.21
CA LEU A 581 -10.63 42.42 -23.49
C LEU A 581 -10.11 41.09 -24.00
#